data_73f5e34114e20aac4ee30c272a960e8c
#
_entry.id   73f5e34114e20aac4ee30c272a960e8c
#
_cell.length_a   1.000
_cell.length_b   1.000
_cell.length_c   1.000
_cell.angle_alpha   90.00
_cell.angle_beta   90.00
_cell.angle_gamma   90.00
#
_symmetry.space_group_name_H-M   'P 1'
#
loop_
_entity.id
_entity.type
_entity.pdbx_description
1 polymer ?
#
loop_
_entity_poly.entity_id
_entity_poly.type
_entity_poly.pdbx_seq_one_letter_code
_entity_poly.pdbx_strand_id
1 'polypeptide(L)'
;MPEEPKPFAEFLPELVKVGKAAGFRPAVTLSIGGTLISGELIDGAEYFNELVTETSALPPNDLSPQAAAQLTALFQNFANRYTRPPADPPPQGPVEPEHIHLRNARIRLSDGSDLLAGPKGLWRVRLNTVGAATLGLLPVAQQR
;
A
#
# COMPACT_ATOMS: atom_id res chain seq x y z
N MET A 1 -7.13 -31.97 -2.36
CA MET A 1 -6.06 -30.99 -2.27
C MET A 1 -6.27 -30.14 -1.03
N PRO A 2 -5.32 -30.12 -0.12
CA PRO A 2 -5.46 -29.19 0.98
C PRO A 2 -5.45 -27.76 0.41
N GLU A 3 -6.40 -26.97 0.84
CA GLU A 3 -6.37 -25.55 0.51
C GLU A 3 -5.10 -24.94 1.08
N GLU A 4 -4.45 -24.09 0.30
CA GLU A 4 -3.36 -23.32 0.84
C GLU A 4 -3.88 -22.52 2.04
N PRO A 5 -3.14 -22.51 3.18
CA PRO A 5 -3.58 -21.72 4.30
C PRO A 5 -3.73 -20.26 3.84
N LYS A 6 -4.86 -19.66 4.18
CA LYS A 6 -5.08 -18.25 3.90
C LYS A 6 -4.00 -17.43 4.58
N PRO A 7 -3.53 -16.34 3.94
CA PRO A 7 -2.49 -15.52 4.54
C PRO A 7 -2.89 -15.09 5.95
N PHE A 8 -1.95 -15.15 6.86
CA PHE A 8 -2.14 -14.70 8.24
C PHE A 8 -2.73 -13.28 8.30
N ALA A 9 -2.34 -12.45 7.34
CA ALA A 9 -2.73 -11.05 7.31
C ALA A 9 -4.04 -10.80 6.55
N GLU A 10 -4.87 -11.81 6.36
CA GLU A 10 -6.15 -11.72 5.63
C GLU A 10 -7.07 -10.65 6.21
N PHE A 11 -6.96 -10.35 7.49
CA PHE A 11 -7.77 -9.31 8.12
C PHE A 11 -7.43 -7.89 7.64
N LEU A 12 -6.26 -7.67 7.03
CA LEU A 12 -5.82 -6.34 6.61
C LEU A 12 -6.74 -5.72 5.55
N PRO A 13 -7.19 -6.44 4.51
CA PRO A 13 -8.18 -5.87 3.58
C PRO A 13 -9.48 -5.49 4.27
N GLU A 14 -9.90 -6.22 5.28
CA GLU A 14 -11.09 -5.88 6.05
C GLU A 14 -10.89 -4.61 6.87
N LEU A 15 -9.70 -4.40 7.43
CA LEU A 15 -9.37 -3.15 8.11
C LEU A 15 -9.44 -1.95 7.17
N VAL A 16 -8.98 -2.12 5.93
CA VAL A 16 -9.07 -1.06 4.92
C VAL A 16 -10.53 -0.69 4.69
N LYS A 17 -11.42 -1.68 4.55
CA LYS A 17 -12.85 -1.45 4.35
C LYS A 17 -13.48 -0.71 5.54
N VAL A 18 -13.16 -1.15 6.75
CA VAL A 18 -13.65 -0.51 7.97
C VAL A 18 -13.17 0.94 8.06
N GLY A 19 -11.89 1.17 7.79
CA GLY A 19 -11.32 2.50 7.82
C GLY A 19 -11.97 3.43 6.80
N LYS A 20 -12.17 2.94 5.58
CA LYS A 20 -12.82 3.72 4.52
C LYS A 20 -14.25 4.06 4.91
N ALA A 21 -15.00 3.10 5.42
CA ALA A 21 -16.40 3.32 5.82
C ALA A 21 -16.52 4.28 7.01
N ALA A 22 -15.59 4.21 7.97
CA ALA A 22 -15.62 5.02 9.19
C ALA A 22 -14.85 6.34 9.09
N GLY A 23 -14.15 6.57 7.98
CA GLY A 23 -13.42 7.83 7.76
C GLY A 23 -12.10 7.92 8.51
N PHE A 24 -11.41 6.80 8.73
CA PHE A 24 -10.08 6.83 9.34
C PHE A 24 -9.12 5.88 8.62
N ARG A 25 -7.84 6.03 8.90
CA ARG A 25 -6.79 5.19 8.33
C ARG A 25 -6.13 4.38 9.43
N PRO A 26 -6.42 3.07 9.51
CA PRO A 26 -5.81 2.24 10.55
C PRO A 26 -4.29 2.20 10.44
N ALA A 27 -3.62 2.38 11.57
CA ALA A 27 -2.16 2.26 11.64
C ALA A 27 -1.78 0.80 11.90
N VAL A 28 -0.82 0.30 11.14
CA VAL A 28 -0.36 -1.09 11.26
C VAL A 28 1.15 -1.17 11.15
N THR A 29 1.71 -2.24 11.71
CA THR A 29 3.10 -2.63 11.49
C THR A 29 3.12 -4.05 10.94
N LEU A 30 3.86 -4.23 9.86
CA LEU A 30 3.95 -5.50 9.12
C LEU A 30 5.38 -6.01 9.18
N SER A 31 5.53 -7.33 9.28
CA SER A 31 6.83 -7.99 9.15
C SER A 31 6.90 -8.70 7.81
N ILE A 32 7.91 -8.38 7.03
CA ILE A 32 8.15 -8.97 5.72
C ILE A 32 9.62 -9.36 5.64
N GLY A 33 9.90 -10.66 5.76
CA GLY A 33 11.26 -11.17 5.63
C GLY A 33 12.29 -10.51 6.54
N GLY A 34 11.95 -10.23 7.79
CA GLY A 34 12.86 -9.59 8.76
C GLY A 34 12.88 -8.07 8.70
N THR A 35 12.14 -7.47 7.78
CA THR A 35 11.98 -6.04 7.67
C THR A 35 10.62 -5.65 8.25
N LEU A 36 10.57 -4.58 9.03
CA LEU A 36 9.32 -4.05 9.56
C LEU A 36 8.89 -2.83 8.76
N ILE A 37 7.63 -2.82 8.36
CA ILE A 37 7.03 -1.69 7.67
C ILE A 37 5.81 -1.27 8.47
N SER A 38 5.78 -0.01 8.91
CA SER A 38 4.60 0.54 9.56
C SER A 38 4.05 1.68 8.74
N GLY A 39 2.73 1.87 8.80
CA GLY A 39 2.10 2.96 8.08
C GLY A 39 0.61 2.95 8.30
N GLU A 40 -0.05 3.90 7.68
CA GLU A 40 -1.51 3.98 7.69
C GLU A 40 -2.06 3.23 6.50
N LEU A 41 -3.00 2.32 6.76
CA LEU A 41 -3.67 1.58 5.67
C LEU A 41 -4.61 2.52 4.91
N ILE A 42 -4.46 2.51 3.60
CA ILE A 42 -5.35 3.25 2.69
C ILE A 42 -5.84 2.29 1.61
N ASP A 43 -6.93 2.64 0.94
CA ASP A 43 -7.37 1.79 -0.17
C ASP A 43 -6.53 2.04 -1.42
N GLY A 44 -6.63 1.13 -2.39
CA GLY A 44 -5.84 1.23 -3.61
C GLY A 44 -6.15 2.47 -4.43
N ALA A 45 -7.40 2.93 -4.45
CA ALA A 45 -7.77 4.14 -5.15
C ALA A 45 -7.09 5.37 -4.53
N GLU A 46 -7.09 5.48 -3.22
CA GLU A 46 -6.40 6.56 -2.52
C GLU A 46 -4.90 6.52 -2.82
N TYR A 47 -4.30 5.34 -2.78
CA TYR A 47 -2.87 5.15 -3.07
C TYR A 47 -2.50 5.68 -4.45
N PHE A 48 -3.22 5.24 -5.48
CA PHE A 48 -2.89 5.66 -6.85
C PHE A 48 -3.22 7.12 -7.12
N ASN A 49 -4.26 7.66 -6.47
CA ASN A 49 -4.56 9.09 -6.56
C ASN A 49 -3.47 9.94 -5.90
N GLU A 50 -2.89 9.47 -4.80
CA GLU A 50 -1.75 10.14 -4.19
C GLU A 50 -0.51 10.11 -5.10
N LEU A 51 -0.29 9.01 -5.83
CA LEU A 51 0.79 8.94 -6.82
C LEU A 51 0.58 9.96 -7.96
N VAL A 52 -0.67 10.17 -8.38
CA VAL A 52 -1.00 11.20 -9.37
C VAL A 52 -0.61 12.58 -8.83
N THR A 53 -0.97 12.86 -7.58
CA THR A 53 -0.62 14.14 -6.94
C THR A 53 0.88 14.34 -6.86
N GLU A 54 1.62 13.29 -6.47
CA GLU A 54 3.10 13.35 -6.40
C GLU A 54 3.71 13.62 -7.77
N THR A 55 3.21 12.95 -8.81
CA THR A 55 3.68 13.14 -10.18
C THR A 55 3.46 14.58 -10.64
N SER A 56 2.28 15.13 -10.34
CA SER A 56 1.93 16.51 -10.71
C SER A 56 2.78 17.54 -9.97
N ALA A 57 3.31 17.20 -8.81
CA ALA A 57 4.13 18.11 -8.01
C ALA A 57 5.61 18.12 -8.42
N LEU A 58 6.04 17.18 -9.28
CA LEU A 58 7.43 17.12 -9.72
C LEU A 58 7.77 18.31 -10.62
N PRO A 59 8.98 18.90 -10.47
CA PRO A 59 9.40 20.00 -11.34
C PRO A 59 9.52 19.55 -12.79
N PRO A 60 9.25 20.44 -13.77
CA PRO A 60 9.38 20.11 -15.19
C PRO A 60 10.77 19.62 -15.62
N ASN A 61 11.82 20.01 -14.87
CA ASN A 61 13.18 19.57 -15.16
C ASN A 61 13.42 18.10 -14.79
N ASP A 62 12.66 17.56 -13.83
CA ASP A 62 12.79 16.18 -13.39
C ASP A 62 11.91 15.26 -14.22
N LEU A 63 10.80 15.78 -14.72
CA LEU A 63 9.83 15.00 -15.48
C LEU A 63 9.19 15.89 -16.55
N SER A 64 9.34 15.50 -17.81
CA SER A 64 8.73 16.27 -18.90
C SER A 64 7.20 16.25 -18.77
N PRO A 65 6.50 17.30 -19.28
CA PRO A 65 5.03 17.30 -19.25
C PRO A 65 4.41 16.09 -19.94
N GLN A 66 5.00 15.61 -21.01
CA GLN A 66 4.53 14.42 -21.73
C GLN A 66 4.66 13.17 -20.87
N ALA A 67 5.81 12.97 -20.23
CA ALA A 67 6.02 11.84 -19.35
C ALA A 67 5.09 11.91 -18.12
N ALA A 68 4.89 13.10 -17.56
CA ALA A 68 3.97 13.30 -16.44
C ALA A 68 2.55 12.91 -16.84
N ALA A 69 2.10 13.29 -18.03
CA ALA A 69 0.78 12.92 -18.52
C ALA A 69 0.61 11.42 -18.68
N GLN A 70 1.65 10.72 -19.17
CA GLN A 70 1.62 9.26 -19.31
C GLN A 70 1.57 8.57 -17.97
N LEU A 71 2.35 9.01 -16.98
CA LEU A 71 2.33 8.45 -15.63
C LEU A 71 0.99 8.70 -14.95
N THR A 72 0.44 9.91 -15.09
CA THR A 72 -0.86 10.24 -14.54
C THR A 72 -1.94 9.32 -15.09
N ALA A 73 -1.95 9.10 -16.40
CA ALA A 73 -2.92 8.21 -17.04
C ALA A 73 -2.76 6.76 -16.51
N LEU A 74 -1.53 6.31 -16.37
CA LEU A 74 -1.25 4.97 -15.84
C LEU A 74 -1.81 4.81 -14.41
N PHE A 75 -1.49 5.75 -13.52
CA PHE A 75 -1.94 5.66 -12.13
C PHE A 75 -3.45 5.82 -12.01
N GLN A 76 -4.08 6.65 -12.83
CA GLN A 76 -5.53 6.78 -12.85
C GLN A 76 -6.21 5.48 -13.30
N ASN A 77 -5.64 4.79 -14.27
CA ASN A 77 -6.15 3.49 -14.68
C ASN A 77 -6.10 2.47 -13.53
N PHE A 78 -5.01 2.45 -12.77
CA PHE A 78 -4.92 1.59 -11.59
C PHE A 78 -5.90 2.00 -10.51
N ALA A 79 -6.06 3.31 -10.26
CA ALA A 79 -7.05 3.79 -9.28
C ALA A 79 -8.46 3.32 -9.64
N ASN A 80 -8.80 3.37 -10.92
CA ASN A 80 -10.13 2.98 -11.40
C ASN A 80 -10.43 1.51 -11.15
N ARG A 81 -9.42 0.64 -11.09
CA ARG A 81 -9.62 -0.77 -10.78
C ARG A 81 -10.19 -0.98 -9.39
N TYR A 82 -9.89 -0.08 -8.45
CA TYR A 82 -10.36 -0.16 -7.06
C TYR A 82 -11.72 0.49 -6.86
N THR A 83 -12.23 1.22 -7.85
CA THR A 83 -13.55 1.85 -7.78
C THR A 83 -14.61 1.09 -8.58
N ARG A 84 -14.20 0.10 -9.38
CA ARG A 84 -15.13 -0.72 -10.14
C ARG A 84 -15.89 -1.66 -9.23
N PRO A 85 -17.19 -1.87 -9.47
CA PRO A 85 -17.92 -2.91 -8.75
C PRO A 85 -17.32 -4.29 -9.07
N PRO A 86 -17.42 -5.26 -8.13
CA PRO A 86 -16.98 -6.62 -8.41
C PRO A 86 -17.66 -7.18 -9.64
N ALA A 87 -16.92 -7.91 -10.46
CA ALA A 87 -17.46 -8.58 -11.62
C ALA A 87 -18.44 -9.68 -11.18
N ASP A 88 -19.57 -9.79 -11.88
CA ASP A 88 -20.56 -10.83 -11.64
C ASP A 88 -20.90 -11.52 -12.96
N PRO A 89 -20.51 -12.78 -13.18
CA PRO A 89 -19.77 -13.66 -12.25
C PRO A 89 -18.31 -13.25 -12.11
N PRO A 90 -17.65 -13.67 -11.00
CA PRO A 90 -16.22 -13.36 -10.83
C PRO A 90 -15.39 -13.97 -11.95
N PRO A 91 -14.29 -13.31 -12.37
CA PRO A 91 -13.47 -13.84 -13.44
C PRO A 91 -12.92 -15.22 -13.08
N GLN A 92 -12.94 -16.12 -14.06
CA GLN A 92 -12.34 -17.45 -13.94
C GLN A 92 -10.88 -17.36 -14.37
N GLY A 93 -10.00 -18.01 -13.61
CA GLY A 93 -8.58 -18.04 -13.91
C GLY A 93 -7.72 -17.66 -12.71
N PRO A 94 -6.41 -17.55 -12.90
CA PRO A 94 -5.53 -17.17 -11.79
C PRO A 94 -5.92 -15.79 -11.27
N VAL A 95 -6.16 -15.73 -9.96
CA VAL A 95 -6.47 -14.47 -9.29
C VAL A 95 -5.15 -13.74 -9.05
N GLU A 96 -5.09 -12.45 -9.43
CA GLU A 96 -3.93 -11.65 -9.13
C GLU A 96 -3.74 -11.57 -7.62
N PRO A 97 -2.48 -11.59 -7.12
CA PRO A 97 -2.25 -11.45 -5.70
C PRO A 97 -2.85 -10.15 -5.18
N GLU A 98 -3.49 -10.24 -4.03
CA GLU A 98 -4.00 -9.05 -3.38
C GLU A 98 -2.85 -8.19 -2.85
N HIS A 99 -3.08 -6.91 -2.85
CA HIS A 99 -2.15 -5.91 -2.35
C HIS A 99 -2.82 -5.08 -1.28
N ILE A 100 -2.03 -4.63 -0.34
CA ILE A 100 -2.41 -3.60 0.61
C ILE A 100 -1.56 -2.37 0.35
N HIS A 101 -2.05 -1.22 0.75
CA HIS A 101 -1.42 0.05 0.44
C HIS A 101 -1.23 0.84 1.73
N LEU A 102 -0.08 1.48 1.86
CA LEU A 102 0.28 2.25 3.05
C LEU A 102 0.63 3.68 2.67
N ARG A 103 0.29 4.58 3.56
CA ARG A 103 0.69 5.99 3.53
C ARG A 103 1.49 6.29 4.81
N ASN A 104 2.39 7.24 4.73
CA ASN A 104 3.28 7.59 5.84
C ASN A 104 4.08 6.40 6.35
N ALA A 105 4.51 5.53 5.44
CA ALA A 105 5.21 4.31 5.80
C ALA A 105 6.62 4.60 6.31
N ARG A 106 7.00 3.81 7.32
CA ARG A 106 8.36 3.77 7.84
C ARG A 106 8.86 2.35 7.72
N ILE A 107 10.11 2.19 7.32
CA ILE A 107 10.71 0.88 7.12
C ILE A 107 11.89 0.76 8.07
N ARG A 108 11.86 -0.29 8.90
CA ARG A 108 12.95 -0.60 9.82
C ARG A 108 13.62 -1.89 9.38
N LEU A 109 14.92 -1.79 9.11
CA LEU A 109 15.72 -2.91 8.69
C LEU A 109 16.12 -3.78 9.89
N SER A 110 16.60 -5.00 9.62
CA SER A 110 16.95 -5.97 10.67
C SER A 110 18.07 -5.47 11.59
N ASP A 111 18.88 -4.53 11.16
CA ASP A 111 19.94 -3.93 11.98
C ASP A 111 19.43 -2.80 12.88
N GLY A 112 18.11 -2.50 12.84
CA GLY A 112 17.50 -1.44 13.63
C GLY A 112 17.52 -0.07 12.98
N SER A 113 18.14 0.08 11.80
CA SER A 113 18.13 1.36 11.09
C SER A 113 16.81 1.57 10.36
N ASP A 114 16.42 2.83 10.22
CA ASP A 114 15.23 3.20 9.48
C ASP A 114 15.59 3.63 8.06
N LEU A 115 14.82 3.16 7.08
CA LEU A 115 14.93 3.56 5.70
C LEU A 115 13.86 4.59 5.38
N LEU A 116 14.24 5.65 4.67
CA LEU A 116 13.26 6.62 4.20
C LEU A 116 12.36 5.99 3.13
N ALA A 117 11.06 6.10 3.33
CA ALA A 117 10.08 5.49 2.44
C ALA A 117 9.66 6.38 1.27
N GLY A 118 10.37 7.49 1.04
CA GLY A 118 10.07 8.44 -0.02
C GLY A 118 9.01 9.47 0.40
N PRO A 119 8.66 10.40 -0.50
CA PRO A 119 7.62 11.40 -0.22
C PRO A 119 6.31 10.72 0.16
N LYS A 120 5.65 11.22 1.21
CA LYS A 120 4.40 10.69 1.76
C LYS A 120 4.45 9.22 2.16
N GLY A 121 5.58 8.54 2.03
CA GLY A 121 5.72 7.15 2.45
C GLY A 121 4.68 6.22 1.82
N LEU A 122 4.46 6.33 0.52
CA LEU A 122 3.48 5.51 -0.21
C LEU A 122 4.10 4.17 -0.57
N TRP A 123 3.52 3.08 -0.06
CA TRP A 123 4.01 1.73 -0.33
C TRP A 123 2.87 0.79 -0.69
N ARG A 124 3.13 -0.06 -1.66
CA ARG A 124 2.23 -1.12 -2.10
C ARG A 124 2.85 -2.45 -1.75
N VAL A 125 2.15 -3.24 -0.97
CA VAL A 125 2.68 -4.49 -0.41
C VAL A 125 1.81 -5.65 -0.87
N ARG A 126 2.46 -6.71 -1.35
CA ARG A 126 1.76 -7.94 -1.68
C ARG A 126 1.34 -8.62 -0.38
N LEU A 127 0.05 -8.87 -0.23
CA LEU A 127 -0.52 -9.39 1.02
C LEU A 127 0.11 -10.72 1.44
N ASN A 128 0.38 -11.60 0.50
CA ASN A 128 0.92 -12.92 0.82
C ASN A 128 2.39 -12.93 1.26
N THR A 129 3.07 -11.79 1.22
CA THR A 129 4.44 -11.68 1.73
C THR A 129 4.49 -11.27 3.20
N VAL A 130 3.35 -10.89 3.78
CA VAL A 130 3.29 -10.46 5.17
C VAL A 130 3.32 -11.67 6.08
N GLY A 131 4.36 -11.78 6.90
CA GLY A 131 4.51 -12.90 7.84
C GLY A 131 3.93 -12.63 9.21
N ALA A 132 3.81 -11.36 9.59
CA ALA A 132 3.21 -10.94 10.86
C ALA A 132 2.66 -9.53 10.72
N ALA A 133 1.63 -9.20 11.50
CA ALA A 133 1.02 -7.89 11.47
C ALA A 133 0.44 -7.55 12.84
N THR A 134 0.50 -6.28 13.20
CA THR A 134 -0.12 -5.77 14.42
C THR A 134 -0.62 -4.36 14.20
N LEU A 135 -1.54 -3.92 15.05
CA LEU A 135 -2.02 -2.54 15.04
C LEU A 135 -0.99 -1.62 15.69
N GLY A 136 -0.88 -0.42 15.18
CA GLY A 136 0.01 0.61 15.70
C GLY A 136 1.20 0.88 14.81
N LEU A 137 1.83 2.03 15.00
CA LEU A 137 3.01 2.44 14.27
C LEU A 137 4.28 2.13 15.05
N LEU A 138 5.37 1.91 14.33
CA LEU A 138 6.70 1.84 14.95
C LEU A 138 7.04 3.18 15.59
N PRO A 139 7.63 3.17 16.79
CA PRO A 139 8.14 4.41 17.38
C PRO A 139 9.29 4.95 16.53
N VAL A 140 9.46 6.27 16.56
CA VAL A 140 10.64 6.90 15.95
C VAL A 140 11.88 6.34 16.63
N ALA A 141 12.88 5.92 15.85
CA ALA A 141 14.12 5.42 16.41
C ALA A 141 14.76 6.53 17.27
N GLN A 142 15.03 6.18 18.54
CA GLN A 142 15.69 7.15 19.43
C GLN A 142 17.13 7.30 18.97
N GLN A 143 17.51 8.53 18.67
CA GLN A 143 18.90 8.85 18.45
C GLN A 143 19.61 8.88 19.80
N ARG A 144 20.62 8.07 19.92
CA ARG A 144 21.51 8.11 21.06
C ARG A 144 22.70 8.98 20.74
#